data_e18ce64fcc4acc0ca697b6bd633eb3e1
#
_entry.id   e18ce64fcc4acc0ca697b6bd633eb3e1
#
_cell.length_a   1.000
_cell.length_b   1.000
_cell.length_c   1.000
_cell.angle_alpha   90.00
_cell.angle_beta   90.00
_cell.angle_gamma   90.00
#
_symmetry.space_group_name_H-M   'P 1'
#
loop_
_entity.id
_entity.type
_entity.pdbx_description
1 polymer ?
#
loop_
_entity_poly.entity_id
_entity_poly.type
_entity_poly.pdbx_seq_one_letter_code
_entity_poly.pdbx_strand_id
1 'polypeptide(L)'
;MATILLGVTSDELRALNLTFGGTHEMNSTVDAVFESARYVSSFWDKVATVVRSIAGGHLFDNGNKRTALASVQLFRKRNKIVTGALEPEMRETVRLVAIGQLREISQIARGLRGF
;
A
#
# COMPACT_ATOMS: atom_id res chain seq x y z
N MET A 1 -8.52 15.89 10.44
CA MET A 1 -8.29 14.70 11.27
C MET A 1 -7.81 13.55 10.40
N ALA A 2 -6.79 12.83 10.85
CA ALA A 2 -6.25 11.73 10.06
C ALA A 2 -7.19 10.51 10.08
N THR A 3 -7.29 9.84 8.95
CA THR A 3 -8.01 8.56 8.85
C THR A 3 -7.07 7.44 9.30
N ILE A 4 -7.63 6.40 9.92
CA ILE A 4 -6.86 5.26 10.42
C ILE A 4 -7.31 3.99 9.68
N LEU A 5 -6.34 3.20 9.23
CA LEU A 5 -6.57 1.88 8.65
C LEU A 5 -5.56 0.91 9.26
N LEU A 6 -6.07 -0.19 9.85
CA LEU A 6 -5.22 -1.24 10.40
C LEU A 6 -4.13 -0.69 11.34
N GLY A 7 -4.49 0.30 12.16
CA GLY A 7 -3.58 0.89 13.12
C GLY A 7 -2.56 1.87 12.55
N VAL A 8 -2.67 2.23 11.28
CA VAL A 8 -1.80 3.20 10.61
C VAL A 8 -2.61 4.44 10.29
N THR A 9 -2.09 5.63 10.62
CA THR A 9 -2.76 6.88 10.27
C THR A 9 -2.38 7.32 8.87
N SER A 10 -3.27 8.06 8.22
CA SER A 10 -2.99 8.64 6.91
C SER A 10 -1.77 9.56 6.95
N ASP A 11 -1.55 10.27 8.06
CA ASP A 11 -0.39 11.13 8.23
C ASP A 11 0.92 10.33 8.28
N GLU A 12 0.90 9.14 8.90
CA GLU A 12 2.06 8.26 8.90
C GLU A 12 2.42 7.82 7.47
N LEU A 13 1.42 7.53 6.66
CA LEU A 13 1.67 7.14 5.27
C LEU A 13 2.24 8.31 4.45
N ARG A 14 1.73 9.51 4.67
CA ARG A 14 2.28 10.72 4.04
C ARG A 14 3.74 10.93 4.44
N ALA A 15 4.06 10.71 5.71
CA ALA A 15 5.44 10.82 6.19
C ALA A 15 6.36 9.80 5.52
N LEU A 16 5.90 8.57 5.30
CA LEU A 16 6.66 7.58 4.53
C LEU A 16 6.96 8.09 3.13
N ASN A 17 5.97 8.65 2.46
CA ASN A 17 6.16 9.17 1.11
C ASN A 17 7.17 10.31 1.07
N LEU A 18 7.14 11.21 2.03
CA LEU A 18 8.13 12.28 2.13
C LEU A 18 9.55 11.72 2.24
N THR A 19 9.73 10.63 2.98
CA THR A 19 11.01 9.95 3.10
C THR A 19 11.53 9.46 1.75
N PHE A 20 10.64 9.08 0.85
CA PHE A 20 10.98 8.52 -0.45
C PHE A 20 10.89 9.53 -1.60
N GLY A 21 10.88 10.81 -1.29
CA GLY A 21 11.00 11.87 -2.28
C GLY A 21 9.69 12.42 -2.82
N GLY A 22 8.55 11.97 -2.33
CA GLY A 22 7.27 12.57 -2.67
C GLY A 22 7.03 13.86 -1.90
N THR A 23 6.21 14.73 -2.43
CA THR A 23 5.90 16.01 -1.81
C THR A 23 4.41 16.24 -1.61
N HIS A 24 3.57 15.63 -2.43
CA HIS A 24 2.11 15.85 -2.31
C HIS A 24 1.33 14.71 -2.99
N GLU A 25 0.08 14.59 -2.59
CA GLU A 25 -0.90 13.69 -3.21
C GLU A 25 -1.35 14.29 -4.54
N MET A 26 -1.56 13.44 -5.55
CA MET A 26 -1.93 13.89 -6.88
C MET A 26 -3.29 13.39 -7.35
N ASN A 27 -3.47 12.07 -7.41
CA ASN A 27 -4.62 11.48 -8.10
C ASN A 27 -5.74 11.09 -7.14
N SER A 28 -5.50 11.20 -5.85
CA SER A 28 -6.46 10.94 -4.78
C SER A 28 -5.83 11.44 -3.49
N THR A 29 -6.41 11.06 -2.36
CA THR A 29 -5.81 11.32 -1.04
C THR A 29 -5.64 10.01 -0.29
N VAL A 30 -4.69 9.99 0.64
CA VAL A 30 -4.51 8.83 1.52
C VAL A 30 -5.78 8.55 2.31
N ASP A 31 -6.46 9.62 2.77
CA ASP A 31 -7.71 9.46 3.52
C ASP A 31 -8.77 8.76 2.68
N ALA A 32 -8.92 9.13 1.42
CA ALA A 32 -9.89 8.48 0.52
C ALA A 32 -9.53 7.02 0.28
N VAL A 33 -8.25 6.73 0.09
CA VAL A 33 -7.75 5.35 -0.11
C VAL A 33 -8.05 4.50 1.13
N PHE A 34 -7.77 5.02 2.32
CA PHE A 34 -8.04 4.31 3.57
C PHE A 34 -9.53 4.07 3.77
N GLU A 35 -10.37 5.06 3.46
CA GLU A 35 -11.82 4.89 3.53
C GLU A 35 -12.31 3.77 2.61
N SER A 36 -11.81 3.70 1.39
CA SER A 36 -12.15 2.63 0.45
C SER A 36 -11.70 1.27 0.96
N ALA A 37 -10.49 1.19 1.51
CA ALA A 37 -9.92 -0.08 1.99
C ALA A 37 -10.66 -0.64 3.20
N ARG A 38 -11.35 0.20 3.97
CA ARG A 38 -12.11 -0.25 5.15
C ARG A 38 -13.20 -1.26 4.82
N TYR A 39 -13.76 -1.18 3.63
CA TYR A 39 -14.87 -2.04 3.21
C TYR A 39 -14.42 -3.39 2.62
N VAL A 40 -13.12 -3.59 2.48
CA VAL A 40 -12.57 -4.86 2.01
C VAL A 40 -12.36 -5.76 3.23
N SER A 41 -12.58 -7.07 3.10
CA SER A 41 -12.82 -7.92 4.26
C SER A 41 -11.56 -8.40 5.00
N SER A 42 -10.42 -8.64 4.36
CA SER A 42 -9.26 -9.25 5.01
C SER A 42 -8.10 -8.28 5.16
N PHE A 43 -7.14 -8.64 6.03
CA PHE A 43 -5.91 -7.86 6.19
C PHE A 43 -5.19 -7.67 4.85
N TRP A 44 -4.92 -8.78 4.14
CA TRP A 44 -4.14 -8.70 2.91
C TRP A 44 -4.90 -8.00 1.79
N ASP A 45 -6.22 -8.13 1.73
CA ASP A 45 -7.02 -7.41 0.75
C ASP A 45 -7.02 -5.90 1.02
N LYS A 46 -7.07 -5.49 2.30
CA LYS A 46 -6.95 -4.07 2.66
C LYS A 46 -5.59 -3.52 2.26
N VAL A 47 -4.53 -4.24 2.56
CA VAL A 47 -3.16 -3.83 2.19
C VAL A 47 -3.02 -3.78 0.67
N ALA A 48 -3.55 -4.78 -0.04
CA ALA A 48 -3.52 -4.80 -1.51
C ALA A 48 -4.25 -3.60 -2.11
N THR A 49 -5.37 -3.20 -1.51
CA THR A 49 -6.12 -2.01 -1.95
C THR A 49 -5.26 -0.75 -1.84
N VAL A 50 -4.55 -0.60 -0.73
CA VAL A 50 -3.64 0.54 -0.52
C VAL A 50 -2.49 0.51 -1.54
N VAL A 51 -1.86 -0.65 -1.71
CA VAL A 51 -0.75 -0.82 -2.68
C VAL A 51 -1.22 -0.48 -4.10
N ARG A 52 -2.41 -0.96 -4.48
CA ARG A 52 -2.95 -0.68 -5.81
C ARG A 52 -3.15 0.82 -6.03
N SER A 53 -3.64 1.52 -5.04
CA SER A 53 -3.87 2.96 -5.15
C SER A 53 -2.58 3.75 -5.19
N ILE A 54 -1.59 3.37 -4.38
CA ILE A 54 -0.31 4.09 -4.34
C ILE A 54 0.51 3.81 -5.60
N ALA A 55 0.76 2.55 -5.90
CA ALA A 55 1.65 2.17 -6.99
C ALA A 55 0.94 2.20 -8.34
N GLY A 56 -0.25 1.60 -8.44
CA GLY A 56 -1.00 1.55 -9.69
C GLY A 56 -1.69 2.85 -10.02
N GLY A 57 -2.23 3.53 -9.02
CA GLY A 57 -2.94 4.79 -9.18
C GLY A 57 -2.05 6.03 -9.11
N HIS A 58 -0.75 5.86 -8.88
CA HIS A 58 0.20 6.98 -8.75
C HIS A 58 -0.34 8.04 -7.78
N LEU A 59 -0.62 7.61 -6.55
CA LEU A 59 -1.25 8.47 -5.54
C LEU A 59 -0.44 9.73 -5.26
N PHE A 60 0.88 9.61 -5.21
CA PHE A 60 1.79 10.71 -4.95
C PHE A 60 2.53 11.15 -6.21
N ASP A 61 3.12 12.32 -6.15
CA ASP A 61 3.93 12.87 -7.24
C ASP A 61 5.22 12.09 -7.49
N ASN A 62 5.75 11.40 -6.47
CA ASN A 62 6.99 10.64 -6.58
C ASN A 62 7.06 9.60 -5.46
N GLY A 63 7.98 8.64 -5.59
CA GLY A 63 8.27 7.64 -4.56
C GLY A 63 7.20 6.59 -4.35
N ASN A 64 6.27 6.41 -5.29
CA ASN A 64 5.11 5.53 -5.11
C ASN A 64 5.47 4.07 -4.85
N LYS A 65 6.39 3.48 -5.62
CA LYS A 65 6.76 2.07 -5.43
C LYS A 65 7.40 1.84 -4.05
N ARG A 66 8.30 2.73 -3.64
CA ARG A 66 8.96 2.62 -2.33
C ARG A 66 7.96 2.84 -1.20
N THR A 67 7.06 3.81 -1.35
CA THR A 67 6.02 4.08 -0.36
C THR A 67 5.08 2.89 -0.24
N ALA A 68 4.65 2.30 -1.35
CA ALA A 68 3.78 1.13 -1.34
C ALA A 68 4.46 -0.04 -0.60
N LEU A 69 5.71 -0.34 -0.93
CA LEU A 69 6.43 -1.43 -0.27
C LEU A 69 6.60 -1.18 1.23
N ALA A 70 6.99 0.03 1.60
CA ALA A 70 7.15 0.40 3.01
C ALA A 70 5.83 0.35 3.77
N SER A 71 4.71 0.71 3.12
CA SER A 71 3.40 0.63 3.74
C SER A 71 3.02 -0.80 4.12
N VAL A 72 3.35 -1.78 3.27
CA VAL A 72 3.11 -3.20 3.57
C VAL A 72 3.81 -3.58 4.88
N GLN A 73 5.07 -3.20 5.02
CA GLN A 73 5.84 -3.52 6.22
C GLN A 73 5.27 -2.82 7.45
N LEU A 74 4.84 -1.58 7.32
CA LEU A 74 4.24 -0.83 8.42
C LEU A 74 2.92 -1.47 8.88
N PHE A 75 2.05 -1.85 7.94
CA PHE A 75 0.81 -2.55 8.27
C PHE A 75 1.08 -3.88 8.97
N ARG A 76 2.04 -4.66 8.48
CA ARG A 76 2.41 -5.93 9.10
C ARG A 76 2.89 -5.72 10.54
N LYS A 77 3.76 -4.75 10.74
CA LYS A 77 4.30 -4.44 12.06
C LYS A 77 3.19 -4.06 13.05
N ARG A 78 2.29 -3.17 12.63
CA ARG A 78 1.20 -2.69 13.48
C ARG A 78 0.21 -3.79 13.85
N ASN A 79 0.04 -4.77 12.98
CA ASN A 79 -0.92 -5.85 13.17
C ASN A 79 -0.26 -7.16 13.58
N LYS A 80 1.03 -7.15 13.86
CA LYS A 80 1.80 -8.33 14.29
C LYS A 80 1.69 -9.48 13.31
N ILE A 81 1.68 -9.17 12.01
CA ILE A 81 1.62 -10.16 10.93
C ILE A 81 3.05 -10.53 10.57
N VAL A 82 3.45 -11.75 10.92
CA VAL A 82 4.81 -12.25 10.66
C VAL A 82 4.92 -12.94 9.30
N THR A 83 3.80 -13.36 8.70
CA THR A 83 3.79 -13.97 7.37
C THR A 83 3.87 -12.90 6.30
N GLY A 84 4.28 -13.30 5.10
CA GLY A 84 4.38 -12.41 3.95
C GLY A 84 5.35 -13.00 2.94
N ALA A 85 5.29 -12.53 1.71
CA ALA A 85 6.24 -12.90 0.67
C ALA A 85 7.64 -12.44 1.08
N LEU A 86 8.67 -13.07 0.52
CA LEU A 86 10.03 -12.57 0.65
C LEU A 86 10.12 -11.20 -0.01
N GLU A 87 11.03 -10.37 0.47
CA GLU A 87 11.11 -9.00 -0.02
C GLU A 87 11.28 -8.89 -1.55
N PRO A 88 12.12 -9.72 -2.21
CA PRO A 88 12.22 -9.65 -3.67
C PRO A 88 10.90 -9.93 -4.38
N GLU A 89 10.12 -10.92 -3.92
CA GLU A 89 8.81 -11.23 -4.51
C GLU A 89 7.80 -10.13 -4.24
N MET A 90 7.82 -9.55 -3.06
CA MET A 90 6.93 -8.45 -2.69
C MET A 90 7.24 -7.22 -3.55
N ARG A 91 8.53 -6.94 -3.76
CA ARG A 91 8.99 -5.84 -4.61
C ARG A 91 8.54 -6.04 -6.06
N GLU A 92 8.64 -7.28 -6.56
CA GLU A 92 8.18 -7.61 -7.92
C GLU A 92 6.66 -7.42 -8.06
N THR A 93 5.89 -7.81 -7.05
CA THR A 93 4.44 -7.58 -7.04
C THR A 93 4.14 -6.09 -7.16
N VAL A 94 4.81 -5.25 -6.36
CA VAL A 94 4.62 -3.80 -6.41
C VAL A 94 5.00 -3.24 -7.79
N ARG A 95 6.08 -3.75 -8.38
CA ARG A 95 6.50 -3.33 -9.73
C ARG A 95 5.43 -3.63 -10.78
N LEU A 96 4.87 -4.84 -10.73
CA LEU A 96 3.82 -5.25 -11.68
C LEU A 96 2.55 -4.40 -11.51
N VAL A 97 2.22 -4.04 -10.27
CA VAL A 97 1.10 -3.13 -10.00
C VAL A 97 1.39 -1.75 -10.60
N ALA A 98 2.59 -1.25 -10.40
CA ALA A 98 2.99 0.08 -10.87
C ALA A 98 2.92 0.23 -12.39
N ILE A 99 3.25 -0.84 -13.14
CA ILE A 99 3.19 -0.81 -14.61
C ILE A 99 1.84 -1.26 -15.17
N GLY A 100 0.86 -1.52 -14.30
CA GLY A 100 -0.51 -1.86 -14.71
C GLY A 100 -0.71 -3.30 -15.17
N GLN A 101 0.23 -4.19 -14.94
CA GLN A 101 0.11 -5.61 -15.31
C GLN A 101 -0.58 -6.45 -14.24
N LEU A 102 -0.62 -5.99 -13.00
CA LEU A 102 -1.31 -6.67 -11.92
C LEU A 102 -2.31 -5.69 -11.31
N ARG A 103 -3.62 -5.98 -11.43
CA ARG A 103 -4.68 -5.03 -11.09
C ARG A 103 -5.71 -5.57 -10.11
N GLU A 104 -5.91 -6.90 -10.07
CA GLU A 104 -6.93 -7.50 -9.22
C GLU A 104 -6.45 -7.55 -7.77
N ILE A 105 -7.28 -7.08 -6.86
CA ILE A 105 -6.95 -7.05 -5.42
C ILE A 105 -6.53 -8.43 -4.92
N SER A 106 -7.28 -9.48 -5.29
CA SER A 106 -6.95 -10.84 -4.85
C SER A 106 -5.59 -11.31 -5.33
N GLN A 107 -5.20 -10.94 -6.54
CA GLN A 107 -3.89 -11.31 -7.08
C GLN A 107 -2.76 -10.50 -6.45
N ILE A 108 -2.99 -9.22 -6.19
CA ILE A 108 -2.03 -8.38 -5.49
C ILE A 108 -1.83 -8.90 -4.07
N ALA A 109 -2.93 -9.21 -3.38
CA ALA A 109 -2.87 -9.77 -2.03
C ALA A 109 -2.07 -11.07 -2.00
N ARG A 110 -2.27 -11.96 -2.97
CA ARG A 110 -1.51 -13.21 -3.07
C ARG A 110 -0.01 -12.93 -3.25
N GLY A 111 0.35 -11.99 -4.11
CA GLY A 111 1.75 -11.63 -4.33
C GLY A 111 2.42 -11.03 -3.09
N LEU A 112 1.68 -10.27 -2.30
CA LEU A 112 2.20 -9.67 -1.07
C LEU A 112 2.28 -10.68 0.08
N ARG A 113 1.31 -11.55 0.19
CA ARG A 113 1.24 -12.52 1.28
C ARG A 113 2.13 -13.74 1.04
N GLY A 114 2.37 -14.12 -0.21
CA GLY A 114 3.31 -15.19 -0.58
C GLY A 114 2.72 -16.59 -0.63
N PHE A 115 1.40 -16.71 -0.44
CA PHE A 115 0.75 -18.03 -0.47
C PHE A 115 -0.71 -17.93 -0.88
#